data_e754782e6041701c4d35fc473308a46b
#
_entry.id   e754782e6041701c4d35fc473308a46b
#
_cell.length_a   1.000
_cell.length_b   1.000
_cell.length_c   1.000
_cell.angle_alpha   90.00
_cell.angle_beta   90.00
_cell.angle_gamma   90.00
#
_symmetry.space_group_name_H-M   'P 1'
#
loop_
_entity.id
_entity.type
_entity.pdbx_description
1 polymer ?
#
loop_
_entity_poly.entity_id
_entity_poly.type
_entity_poly.pdbx_seq_one_letter_code
_entity_poly.pdbx_strand_id
1 'polypeptide(L)'
;LGENEVLLQIDRLALTANNISYASAGDALGYWRFFPAADGWGRVPAMGWADVVASNHADIVVGERVWGFFPFSTHLKILAGKVSQQSFSDVSVHRDGLAPVYAQFDRASAYAIYEQAREDQDSLLRGLYMTSWLVADFMEMNDFFGASSCLITSAYSKTGIALGHCVQRQDGVSSIALTSAGNVAFCENLGCY
;
A
#
# COMPACT_ATOMS: atom_id res chain seq x y z
N LEU A 1 5.58 -5.47 -26.93
CA LEU A 1 6.16 -6.04 -25.70
C LEU A 1 7.28 -6.99 -26.07
N GLY A 2 8.41 -6.90 -25.34
CA GLY A 2 9.47 -7.89 -25.37
C GLY A 2 9.12 -9.13 -24.56
N GLU A 3 10.07 -10.07 -24.46
CA GLU A 3 9.91 -11.29 -23.65
C GLU A 3 9.68 -10.93 -22.18
N ASN A 4 8.70 -11.58 -21.55
CA ASN A 4 8.26 -11.35 -20.18
C ASN A 4 7.79 -9.91 -19.86
N GLU A 5 7.61 -9.06 -20.87
CA GLU A 5 6.99 -7.77 -20.66
C GLU A 5 5.47 -7.89 -20.55
N VAL A 6 4.91 -7.11 -19.62
CA VAL A 6 3.47 -7.01 -19.35
C VAL A 6 3.08 -5.55 -19.36
N LEU A 7 1.93 -5.24 -19.96
CA LEU A 7 1.32 -3.91 -19.95
C LEU A 7 0.10 -3.91 -19.05
N LEU A 8 0.14 -3.06 -18.04
CA LEU A 8 -0.94 -2.82 -17.10
C LEU A 8 -1.67 -1.52 -17.46
N GLN A 9 -2.97 -1.55 -17.59
CA GLN A 9 -3.82 -0.37 -17.71
C GLN A 9 -4.29 0.02 -16.31
N ILE A 10 -3.88 1.20 -15.86
CA ILE A 10 -4.21 1.71 -14.53
C ILE A 10 -5.64 2.25 -14.57
N ASP A 11 -6.50 1.70 -13.70
CA ASP A 11 -7.91 2.07 -13.62
C ASP A 11 -8.15 3.12 -12.53
N ARG A 12 -7.65 2.87 -11.31
CA ARG A 12 -7.85 3.77 -10.18
C ARG A 12 -6.63 3.86 -9.27
N LEU A 13 -6.44 5.04 -8.68
CA LEU A 13 -5.34 5.37 -7.79
C LEU A 13 -5.85 6.10 -6.55
N ALA A 14 -5.29 5.79 -5.38
CA ALA A 14 -5.59 6.47 -4.14
C ALA A 14 -4.76 7.75 -4.00
N LEU A 15 -5.38 8.91 -4.07
CA LEU A 15 -4.74 10.17 -3.73
C LEU A 15 -4.84 10.41 -2.21
N THR A 16 -3.69 10.44 -1.56
CA THR A 16 -3.58 10.60 -0.10
C THR A 16 -2.52 11.65 0.25
N ALA A 17 -2.45 12.06 1.52
CA ALA A 17 -1.39 12.96 2.00
C ALA A 17 0.02 12.40 1.76
N ASN A 18 0.19 11.07 1.71
CA ASN A 18 1.47 10.44 1.41
C ASN A 18 2.01 10.82 0.02
N ASN A 19 1.13 11.01 -0.98
CA ASN A 19 1.55 11.39 -2.32
C ASN A 19 2.20 12.78 -2.35
N ILE A 20 1.77 13.70 -1.47
CA ILE A 20 2.41 15.02 -1.29
C ILE A 20 3.83 14.82 -0.75
N SER A 21 4.00 13.94 0.27
CA SER A 21 5.31 13.62 0.83
C SER A 21 6.23 12.95 -0.21
N TYR A 22 5.68 12.04 -1.03
CA TYR A 22 6.44 11.39 -2.11
C TYR A 22 6.91 12.41 -3.15
N ALA A 23 6.09 13.39 -3.48
CA ALA A 23 6.45 14.45 -4.43
C ALA A 23 7.49 15.41 -3.85
N SER A 24 7.31 15.86 -2.58
CA SER A 24 8.19 16.85 -1.96
C SER A 24 9.55 16.30 -1.54
N ALA A 25 9.63 15.01 -1.20
CA ALA A 25 10.83 14.32 -0.76
C ALA A 25 11.33 13.27 -1.78
N GLY A 26 10.89 13.35 -3.02
CA GLY A 26 11.15 12.36 -4.06
C GLY A 26 12.62 12.05 -4.28
N ASP A 27 13.49 13.06 -4.27
CA ASP A 27 14.95 12.89 -4.38
C ASP A 27 15.53 12.29 -3.09
N ALA A 28 15.21 12.86 -1.92
CA ALA A 28 15.77 12.45 -0.64
C ALA A 28 15.37 11.04 -0.24
N LEU A 29 14.14 10.62 -0.55
CA LEU A 29 13.60 9.31 -0.25
C LEU A 29 13.65 8.32 -1.43
N GLY A 30 14.16 8.74 -2.57
CA GLY A 30 14.34 7.91 -3.76
C GLY A 30 13.03 7.52 -4.48
N TYR A 31 11.93 8.25 -4.27
CA TYR A 31 10.63 7.91 -4.87
C TYR A 31 10.62 8.05 -6.39
N TRP A 32 11.43 8.95 -6.99
CA TRP A 32 11.54 9.07 -8.44
C TRP A 32 12.13 7.84 -9.13
N ARG A 33 12.85 7.00 -8.37
CA ARG A 33 13.44 5.74 -8.89
C ARG A 33 12.40 4.65 -9.13
N PHE A 34 11.23 4.72 -8.46
CA PHE A 34 10.19 3.70 -8.66
C PHE A 34 9.64 3.70 -10.08
N PHE A 35 9.47 4.88 -10.67
CA PHE A 35 8.92 5.04 -12.02
C PHE A 35 9.70 6.12 -12.77
N PRO A 36 10.84 5.76 -13.37
CA PRO A 36 11.69 6.71 -14.08
C PRO A 36 10.92 7.50 -15.13
N ALA A 37 11.21 8.80 -15.23
CA ALA A 37 10.65 9.72 -16.20
C ALA A 37 11.78 10.41 -16.99
N ALA A 38 11.42 11.24 -17.96
CA ALA A 38 12.40 12.08 -18.65
C ALA A 38 13.06 13.08 -17.68
N ASP A 39 14.24 13.58 -18.02
CA ASP A 39 14.98 14.53 -17.21
C ASP A 39 14.12 15.75 -16.85
N GLY A 40 14.17 16.13 -15.58
CA GLY A 40 13.37 17.23 -15.04
C GLY A 40 11.93 16.87 -14.67
N TRP A 41 11.52 15.61 -14.83
CA TRP A 41 10.19 15.12 -14.49
C TRP A 41 10.23 13.98 -13.48
N GLY A 42 9.24 13.93 -12.60
CA GLY A 42 8.99 12.82 -11.67
C GLY A 42 7.59 12.24 -11.83
N ARG A 43 7.45 10.97 -11.56
CA ARG A 43 6.14 10.30 -11.47
C ARG A 43 5.82 9.99 -10.03
N VAL A 44 4.82 10.68 -9.49
CA VAL A 44 4.34 10.40 -8.13
C VAL A 44 3.70 9.02 -8.11
N PRO A 45 4.08 8.14 -7.18
CA PRO A 45 3.47 6.84 -7.06
C PRO A 45 2.23 6.85 -6.15
N ALA A 46 1.31 5.90 -6.37
CA ALA A 46 0.14 5.67 -5.52
C ALA A 46 -0.25 4.19 -5.51
N MET A 47 -0.93 3.77 -4.44
CA MET A 47 -1.60 2.47 -4.41
C MET A 47 -2.86 2.50 -5.27
N GLY A 48 -3.20 1.40 -5.90
CA GLY A 48 -4.36 1.32 -6.75
C GLY A 48 -4.57 -0.02 -7.42
N TRP A 49 -5.38 0.00 -8.48
CA TRP A 49 -5.78 -1.17 -9.24
C TRP A 49 -5.50 -0.96 -10.73
N ALA A 50 -5.13 -2.05 -11.38
CA ALA A 50 -4.89 -2.08 -12.82
C ALA A 50 -5.33 -3.42 -13.41
N ASP A 51 -5.55 -3.43 -14.73
CA ASP A 51 -5.83 -4.64 -15.51
C ASP A 51 -4.65 -4.96 -16.42
N VAL A 52 -4.33 -6.24 -16.55
CA VAL A 52 -3.38 -6.71 -17.55
C VAL A 52 -4.04 -6.59 -18.93
N VAL A 53 -3.55 -5.70 -19.79
CA VAL A 53 -4.11 -5.47 -21.13
C VAL A 53 -3.27 -6.09 -22.25
N ALA A 54 -2.00 -6.39 -21.97
CA ALA A 54 -1.16 -7.20 -22.86
C ALA A 54 -0.08 -7.91 -22.03
N SER A 55 0.28 -9.13 -22.42
CA SER A 55 1.29 -9.95 -21.74
C SER A 55 2.06 -10.81 -22.72
N ASN A 56 3.40 -10.80 -22.58
CA ASN A 56 4.31 -11.77 -23.21
C ASN A 56 4.92 -12.73 -22.17
N HIS A 57 4.28 -12.87 -21.00
CA HIS A 57 4.66 -13.86 -19.98
C HIS A 57 3.66 -15.01 -19.96
N ALA A 58 4.14 -16.25 -19.91
CA ALA A 58 3.30 -17.45 -20.03
C ALA A 58 2.25 -17.60 -18.91
N ASP A 59 2.60 -17.15 -17.68
CA ASP A 59 1.78 -17.34 -16.47
C ASP A 59 1.03 -16.07 -16.06
N ILE A 60 0.97 -15.03 -16.92
CA ILE A 60 0.21 -13.80 -16.67
C ILE A 60 -0.75 -13.59 -17.83
N VAL A 61 -2.05 -13.64 -17.53
CA VAL A 61 -3.12 -13.65 -18.53
C VAL A 61 -3.73 -12.25 -18.69
N VAL A 62 -4.01 -11.87 -19.94
CA VAL A 62 -4.75 -10.63 -20.24
C VAL A 62 -6.13 -10.69 -19.57
N GLY A 63 -6.53 -9.62 -18.94
CA GLY A 63 -7.76 -9.49 -18.15
C GLY A 63 -7.58 -9.76 -16.65
N GLU A 64 -6.38 -10.14 -16.19
CA GLU A 64 -6.12 -10.23 -14.74
C GLU A 64 -6.20 -8.86 -14.11
N ARG A 65 -6.91 -8.77 -12.97
CA ARG A 65 -6.99 -7.60 -12.10
C ARG A 65 -5.93 -7.67 -11.02
N VAL A 66 -5.17 -6.60 -10.81
CA VAL A 66 -4.08 -6.55 -9.83
C VAL A 66 -4.11 -5.29 -8.98
N TRP A 67 -3.76 -5.45 -7.70
CA TRP A 67 -3.50 -4.36 -6.77
C TRP A 67 -1.98 -4.14 -6.63
N GLY A 68 -1.55 -2.88 -6.56
CA GLY A 68 -0.13 -2.58 -6.42
C GLY A 68 0.18 -1.10 -6.31
N PHE A 69 1.46 -0.78 -6.49
CA PHE A 69 1.98 0.58 -6.47
C PHE A 69 2.24 1.05 -7.91
N PHE A 70 1.57 2.10 -8.34
CA PHE A 70 1.54 2.57 -9.72
C PHE A 70 1.92 4.04 -9.83
N PRO A 71 2.47 4.50 -10.97
CA PRO A 71 2.63 5.91 -11.26
C PRO A 71 1.26 6.56 -11.57
N PHE A 72 1.14 7.87 -11.38
CA PHE A 72 0.02 8.64 -11.93
C PHE A 72 0.15 8.71 -13.46
N SER A 73 -0.27 7.65 -14.13
CA SER A 73 -0.30 7.49 -15.59
C SER A 73 -1.44 6.56 -16.00
N THR A 74 -1.72 6.45 -17.28
CA THR A 74 -2.76 5.56 -17.80
C THR A 74 -2.30 4.10 -17.89
N HIS A 75 -1.00 3.89 -18.08
CA HIS A 75 -0.43 2.56 -18.26
C HIS A 75 0.91 2.43 -17.56
N LEU A 76 1.26 1.20 -17.20
CA LEU A 76 2.58 0.83 -16.72
C LEU A 76 3.05 -0.41 -17.47
N LYS A 77 4.21 -0.31 -18.12
CA LYS A 77 4.92 -1.47 -18.69
C LYS A 77 5.93 -1.96 -17.65
N ILE A 78 5.96 -3.25 -17.39
CA ILE A 78 6.88 -3.90 -16.46
C ILE A 78 7.62 -5.05 -17.14
N LEU A 79 8.77 -5.41 -16.60
CA LEU A 79 9.41 -6.70 -16.84
C LEU A 79 8.94 -7.65 -15.72
N ALA A 80 8.05 -8.57 -16.05
CA ALA A 80 7.47 -9.48 -15.07
C ALA A 80 8.46 -10.55 -14.62
N GLY A 81 8.49 -10.82 -13.32
CA GLY A 81 9.24 -11.91 -12.71
C GLY A 81 8.68 -12.25 -11.33
N LYS A 82 9.31 -13.24 -10.66
CA LYS A 82 8.83 -13.74 -9.34
C LYS A 82 7.33 -14.08 -9.37
N VAL A 83 6.89 -14.71 -10.46
CA VAL A 83 5.48 -15.00 -10.70
C VAL A 83 5.05 -16.18 -9.83
N SER A 84 3.90 -16.01 -9.17
CA SER A 84 3.23 -17.02 -8.34
C SER A 84 1.73 -17.00 -8.60
N GLN A 85 0.98 -17.86 -7.92
CA GLN A 85 -0.49 -17.82 -7.95
C GLN A 85 -1.05 -16.54 -7.31
N GLN A 86 -0.33 -15.96 -6.33
CA GLN A 86 -0.77 -14.80 -5.55
C GLN A 86 -0.38 -13.48 -6.18
N SER A 87 0.77 -13.41 -6.82
CA SER A 87 1.37 -12.15 -7.28
C SER A 87 2.44 -12.35 -8.34
N PHE A 88 2.85 -11.24 -8.94
CA PHE A 88 4.07 -11.13 -9.74
C PHE A 88 4.77 -9.79 -9.42
N SER A 89 6.02 -9.63 -9.83
CA SER A 89 6.79 -8.41 -9.55
C SER A 89 7.38 -7.80 -10.81
N ASP A 90 7.57 -6.48 -10.79
CA ASP A 90 8.44 -5.80 -11.75
C ASP A 90 9.91 -6.02 -11.35
N VAL A 91 10.65 -6.76 -12.18
CA VAL A 91 12.07 -7.06 -11.99
C VAL A 91 12.96 -6.21 -12.90
N SER A 92 12.48 -5.09 -13.38
CA SER A 92 13.27 -4.14 -14.17
C SER A 92 14.46 -3.61 -13.37
N VAL A 93 15.58 -3.34 -14.02
CA VAL A 93 16.86 -2.91 -13.38
C VAL A 93 16.68 -1.67 -12.50
N HIS A 94 15.79 -0.73 -12.85
CA HIS A 94 15.56 0.46 -12.04
C HIS A 94 14.93 0.16 -10.66
N ARG A 95 14.44 -1.07 -10.44
CA ARG A 95 13.93 -1.54 -9.16
C ARG A 95 15.01 -2.04 -8.21
N ASP A 96 16.23 -2.21 -8.67
CA ASP A 96 17.32 -2.75 -7.86
C ASP A 96 17.61 -1.85 -6.64
N GLY A 97 17.65 -2.49 -5.47
CA GLY A 97 17.86 -1.81 -4.18
C GLY A 97 16.65 -1.03 -3.65
N LEU A 98 15.50 -1.07 -4.31
CA LEU A 98 14.23 -0.55 -3.79
C LEU A 98 13.48 -1.61 -2.98
N ALA A 99 12.58 -1.16 -2.10
CA ALA A 99 11.79 -2.07 -1.27
C ALA A 99 10.91 -2.99 -2.16
N PRO A 100 11.05 -4.32 -2.06
CA PRO A 100 10.39 -5.27 -2.96
C PRO A 100 8.86 -5.18 -2.94
N VAL A 101 8.27 -4.79 -1.81
CA VAL A 101 6.82 -4.65 -1.65
C VAL A 101 6.20 -3.67 -2.66
N TYR A 102 6.95 -2.65 -3.09
CA TYR A 102 6.49 -1.67 -4.07
C TYR A 102 6.70 -2.11 -5.53
N ALA A 103 7.35 -3.23 -5.75
CA ALA A 103 7.49 -3.83 -7.07
C ALA A 103 6.47 -4.97 -7.32
N GLN A 104 5.73 -5.39 -6.28
CA GLN A 104 4.81 -6.50 -6.32
C GLN A 104 3.40 -6.04 -6.72
N PHE A 105 2.75 -6.87 -7.55
CA PHE A 105 1.37 -6.73 -7.97
C PHE A 105 0.59 -7.97 -7.52
N ASP A 106 -0.36 -7.78 -6.59
CA ASP A 106 -1.16 -8.86 -6.04
C ASP A 106 -2.37 -9.13 -6.93
N ARG A 107 -2.60 -10.39 -7.28
CA ARG A 107 -3.74 -10.80 -8.09
C ARG A 107 -5.03 -10.70 -7.28
N ALA A 108 -6.03 -10.02 -7.80
CA ALA A 108 -7.35 -9.93 -7.17
C ALA A 108 -7.96 -11.32 -6.93
N SER A 109 -7.78 -12.23 -7.88
CA SER A 109 -8.29 -13.61 -7.80
C SER A 109 -7.70 -14.45 -6.66
N ALA A 110 -6.52 -14.07 -6.15
CA ALA A 110 -5.87 -14.74 -5.03
C ALA A 110 -6.12 -14.06 -3.68
N TYR A 111 -6.76 -12.91 -3.68
CA TYR A 111 -7.09 -12.18 -2.45
C TYR A 111 -8.44 -12.67 -1.90
N ALA A 112 -8.40 -13.48 -0.84
CA ALA A 112 -9.56 -14.23 -0.32
C ALA A 112 -10.76 -13.36 0.07
N ILE A 113 -10.54 -12.09 0.40
CA ILE A 113 -11.58 -11.12 0.77
C ILE A 113 -11.80 -10.05 -0.29
N TYR A 114 -11.34 -10.31 -1.53
CA TYR A 114 -11.52 -9.37 -2.62
C TYR A 114 -13.00 -9.17 -2.97
N GLU A 115 -13.38 -7.92 -3.02
CA GLU A 115 -14.68 -7.47 -3.50
C GLU A 115 -14.47 -6.25 -4.41
N GLN A 116 -14.85 -6.35 -5.67
CA GLN A 116 -14.70 -5.25 -6.63
C GLN A 116 -15.35 -3.93 -6.14
N ALA A 117 -16.47 -4.03 -5.42
CA ALA A 117 -17.15 -2.86 -4.86
C ALA A 117 -16.35 -2.14 -3.75
N ARG A 118 -15.30 -2.77 -3.22
CA ARG A 118 -14.43 -2.22 -2.16
C ARG A 118 -13.06 -1.76 -2.64
N GLU A 119 -12.79 -1.78 -3.93
CA GLU A 119 -11.48 -1.40 -4.46
C GLU A 119 -11.07 0.03 -4.11
N ASP A 120 -12.01 0.96 -3.97
CA ASP A 120 -11.72 2.33 -3.54
C ASP A 120 -11.20 2.37 -2.09
N GLN A 121 -11.85 1.61 -1.20
CA GLN A 121 -11.43 1.49 0.20
C GLN A 121 -10.10 0.74 0.31
N ASP A 122 -9.92 -0.35 -0.42
CA ASP A 122 -8.66 -1.08 -0.47
C ASP A 122 -7.51 -0.21 -0.94
N SER A 123 -7.71 0.59 -1.98
CA SER A 123 -6.71 1.54 -2.48
C SER A 123 -6.25 2.52 -1.41
N LEU A 124 -7.19 2.99 -0.57
CA LEU A 124 -6.92 3.97 0.48
C LEU A 124 -6.36 3.37 1.77
N LEU A 125 -6.74 2.14 2.11
CA LEU A 125 -6.56 1.60 3.45
C LEU A 125 -5.63 0.38 3.50
N ARG A 126 -5.65 -0.51 2.51
CA ARG A 126 -4.97 -1.81 2.56
C ARG A 126 -3.49 -1.71 2.93
N GLY A 127 -2.72 -0.85 2.26
CA GLY A 127 -1.29 -0.68 2.56
C GLY A 127 -1.02 -0.10 3.94
N LEU A 128 -1.84 0.86 4.39
CA LEU A 128 -1.70 1.50 5.70
C LEU A 128 -2.17 0.59 6.84
N TYR A 129 -3.26 -0.17 6.61
CA TYR A 129 -3.74 -1.17 7.57
C TYR A 129 -2.71 -2.29 7.78
N MET A 130 -2.10 -2.79 6.70
CA MET A 130 -1.05 -3.80 6.78
C MET A 130 0.11 -3.35 7.68
N THR A 131 0.58 -2.10 7.53
CA THR A 131 1.62 -1.52 8.38
C THR A 131 1.21 -1.53 9.86
N SER A 132 -0.01 -1.10 10.15
CA SER A 132 -0.54 -1.04 11.51
C SER A 132 -0.76 -2.42 12.12
N TRP A 133 -1.21 -3.37 11.32
CA TRP A 133 -1.37 -4.75 11.74
C TRP A 133 -0.01 -5.38 12.09
N LEU A 134 1.01 -5.18 11.25
CA LEU A 134 2.37 -5.67 11.53
C LEU A 134 2.96 -5.07 12.82
N VAL A 135 2.68 -3.79 13.12
CA VAL A 135 3.09 -3.17 14.38
C VAL A 135 2.36 -3.81 15.56
N ALA A 136 1.05 -4.04 15.45
CA ALA A 136 0.27 -4.68 16.51
C ALA A 136 0.72 -6.13 16.74
N ASP A 137 0.93 -6.90 15.68
CA ASP A 137 1.46 -8.27 15.71
C ASP A 137 2.85 -8.34 16.39
N PHE A 138 3.75 -7.42 16.02
CA PHE A 138 5.05 -7.31 16.67
C PHE A 138 4.94 -7.00 18.17
N MET A 139 4.05 -6.10 18.58
CA MET A 139 3.84 -5.79 20.00
C MET A 139 3.25 -6.99 20.74
N GLU A 140 2.28 -7.69 20.15
CA GLU A 140 1.67 -8.89 20.72
C GLU A 140 2.70 -10.02 20.90
N MET A 141 3.53 -10.29 19.89
CA MET A 141 4.62 -11.28 19.97
C MET A 141 5.64 -10.97 21.09
N ASN A 142 5.69 -9.75 21.58
CA ASN A 142 6.56 -9.31 22.68
C ASN A 142 5.79 -8.94 23.95
N ASP A 143 4.58 -9.49 24.15
CA ASP A 143 3.72 -9.22 25.32
C ASP A 143 3.56 -7.72 25.59
N PHE A 144 3.42 -6.90 24.54
CA PHE A 144 3.39 -5.44 24.60
C PHE A 144 4.51 -4.83 25.47
N PHE A 145 5.63 -5.52 25.60
CA PHE A 145 6.77 -5.15 26.46
C PHE A 145 6.35 -4.90 27.93
N GLY A 146 5.31 -5.59 28.40
CA GLY A 146 4.71 -5.44 29.72
C GLY A 146 3.83 -4.20 29.89
N ALA A 147 3.51 -3.47 28.82
CA ALA A 147 2.63 -2.31 28.87
C ALA A 147 1.16 -2.74 28.86
N SER A 148 0.34 -2.06 29.67
CA SER A 148 -1.13 -2.19 29.69
C SER A 148 -1.84 -1.10 28.86
N SER A 149 -1.09 -0.17 28.28
CA SER A 149 -1.64 0.91 27.45
C SER A 149 -0.71 1.26 26.30
N CYS A 150 -1.28 1.51 25.13
CA CYS A 150 -0.60 1.93 23.91
C CYS A 150 -1.00 3.37 23.56
N LEU A 151 -0.06 4.31 23.63
CA LEU A 151 -0.27 5.71 23.23
C LEU A 151 -0.03 5.85 21.72
N ILE A 152 -1.09 6.22 21.00
CA ILE A 152 -1.06 6.35 19.53
C ILE A 152 -1.08 7.84 19.17
N THR A 153 0.04 8.32 18.60
CA THR A 153 0.15 9.71 18.12
C THR A 153 -0.51 9.85 16.75
N SER A 154 -0.92 11.07 16.39
CA SER A 154 -1.67 11.34 15.15
C SER A 154 -2.86 10.38 14.97
N ALA A 155 -3.61 10.17 16.04
CA ALA A 155 -4.66 9.16 16.11
C ALA A 155 -5.77 9.32 15.06
N TYR A 156 -5.95 10.50 14.47
CA TYR A 156 -6.87 10.76 13.36
C TYR A 156 -6.34 10.30 11.99
N SER A 157 -5.06 9.91 11.89
CA SER A 157 -4.50 9.40 10.63
C SER A 157 -4.99 7.98 10.33
N LYS A 158 -5.04 7.61 9.05
CA LYS A 158 -5.44 6.24 8.65
C LYS A 158 -4.61 5.16 9.35
N THR A 159 -3.29 5.37 9.47
CA THR A 159 -2.40 4.46 10.21
C THR A 159 -2.71 4.42 11.70
N GLY A 160 -2.94 5.59 12.33
CA GLY A 160 -3.31 5.67 13.75
C GLY A 160 -4.64 4.95 14.01
N ILE A 161 -5.67 5.21 13.21
CA ILE A 161 -6.98 4.55 13.30
C ILE A 161 -6.83 3.02 13.15
N ALA A 162 -6.09 2.57 12.15
CA ALA A 162 -5.87 1.14 11.92
C ALA A 162 -5.12 0.49 13.10
N LEU A 163 -4.12 1.17 13.67
CA LEU A 163 -3.41 0.67 14.84
C LEU A 163 -4.33 0.63 16.08
N GLY A 164 -5.11 1.68 16.33
CA GLY A 164 -6.11 1.68 17.41
C GLY A 164 -7.09 0.53 17.30
N HIS A 165 -7.60 0.28 16.08
CA HIS A 165 -8.46 -0.85 15.80
C HIS A 165 -7.79 -2.21 16.09
N CYS A 166 -6.51 -2.37 15.74
CA CYS A 166 -5.76 -3.61 16.02
C CYS A 166 -5.53 -3.79 17.52
N VAL A 167 -5.11 -2.74 18.24
CA VAL A 167 -4.82 -2.78 19.69
C VAL A 167 -6.09 -3.03 20.50
N GLN A 168 -7.22 -2.41 20.13
CA GLN A 168 -8.51 -2.61 20.81
C GLN A 168 -8.96 -4.08 20.86
N ARG A 169 -8.47 -4.92 19.94
CA ARG A 169 -8.80 -6.35 19.84
C ARG A 169 -7.92 -7.23 20.72
N GLN A 170 -6.97 -6.63 21.42
CA GLN A 170 -6.04 -7.33 22.31
C GLN A 170 -6.55 -7.28 23.75
N ASP A 171 -6.52 -8.43 24.42
CA ASP A 171 -6.92 -8.51 25.81
C ASP A 171 -5.89 -7.85 26.75
N GLY A 172 -6.36 -7.04 27.68
CA GLY A 172 -5.52 -6.45 28.73
C GLY A 172 -4.70 -5.23 28.28
N VAL A 173 -4.86 -4.74 27.06
CA VAL A 173 -4.18 -3.55 26.55
C VAL A 173 -5.21 -2.52 26.08
N SER A 174 -5.10 -1.29 26.55
CA SER A 174 -5.93 -0.16 26.10
C SER A 174 -5.17 0.70 25.07
N SER A 175 -5.91 1.31 24.15
CA SER A 175 -5.36 2.34 23.26
C SER A 175 -5.74 3.74 23.76
N ILE A 176 -4.78 4.68 23.69
CA ILE A 176 -4.96 6.08 24.06
C ILE A 176 -4.64 6.94 22.85
N ALA A 177 -5.62 7.71 22.37
CA ALA A 177 -5.44 8.62 21.25
C ALA A 177 -4.75 9.93 21.67
N LEU A 178 -3.66 10.29 21.00
CA LEU A 178 -3.08 11.63 21.07
C LEU A 178 -3.32 12.35 19.75
N THR A 179 -4.12 13.41 19.79
CA THR A 179 -4.53 14.17 18.61
C THR A 179 -4.68 15.65 18.93
N SER A 180 -4.83 16.49 17.89
CA SER A 180 -5.14 17.92 18.09
C SER A 180 -6.57 18.13 18.56
N ALA A 181 -6.82 19.23 19.27
CA ALA A 181 -8.14 19.55 19.82
C ALA A 181 -9.27 19.49 18.79
N GLY A 182 -9.01 19.91 17.54
CA GLY A 182 -10.00 19.86 16.45
C GLY A 182 -10.38 18.46 15.97
N ASN A 183 -9.61 17.43 16.33
CA ASN A 183 -9.86 16.05 15.90
C ASN A 183 -10.38 15.15 17.06
N VAL A 184 -10.53 15.68 18.27
CA VAL A 184 -10.95 14.90 19.44
C VAL A 184 -12.29 14.21 19.19
N ALA A 185 -13.33 14.96 18.85
CA ALA A 185 -14.66 14.43 18.60
C ALA A 185 -14.67 13.37 17.48
N PHE A 186 -13.83 13.54 16.46
CA PHE A 186 -13.67 12.53 15.41
C PHE A 186 -13.09 11.22 15.95
N CYS A 187 -12.00 11.30 16.76
CA CYS A 187 -11.38 10.12 17.36
C CYS A 187 -12.30 9.40 18.34
N GLU A 188 -13.04 10.15 19.18
CA GLU A 188 -14.04 9.59 20.11
C GLU A 188 -15.15 8.82 19.37
N ASN A 189 -15.64 9.36 18.26
CA ASN A 189 -16.69 8.73 17.45
C ASN A 189 -16.23 7.45 16.74
N LEU A 190 -14.92 7.21 16.59
CA LEU A 190 -14.41 5.97 15.99
C LEU A 190 -14.59 4.76 16.91
N GLY A 191 -14.60 4.95 18.23
CA GLY A 191 -14.78 3.89 19.23
C GLY A 191 -13.64 2.87 19.28
N CYS A 192 -12.44 3.22 18.82
CA CYS A 192 -11.26 2.34 18.84
C CYS A 192 -10.14 2.85 19.77
N TYR A 193 -10.43 3.85 20.59
CA TYR A 193 -9.53 4.42 21.58
C TYR A 193 -10.16 4.47 22.98
#